data_ec629275dd86c279be2b729369da9bbd
#
_entry.id   ec629275dd86c279be2b729369da9bbd
#
_cell.length_a   1.000
_cell.length_b   1.000
_cell.length_c   1.000
_cell.angle_alpha   90.00
_cell.angle_beta   90.00
_cell.angle_gamma   90.00
#
_symmetry.space_group_name_H-M   'P 1'
#
loop_
_entity.id
_entity.type
_entity.pdbx_description
1 polymer ?
#
loop_
_entity_poly.entity_id
_entity_poly.type
_entity_poly.pdbx_seq_one_letter_code
_entity_poly.pdbx_strand_id
1 'polypeptide(L)'
;MNQSRILLIGDEPNILRTLRRNLVSRGYDVSIALDDVESYEITEQITPDLFVLNLDFTDVKVDGLDICAQLRKMSQSPMIVLSTIGEENLKIQALDLGADDYLVMPFSMEEFLARVRSALRRWAAYRGEASHQGQENTIVHGDLTIHATARQVLVHGKPIRLTPTEFGMLLYLAQQIGKVVTHQELLRSVWGFESGDQREYLRVFISQLRHKIEDDPLHPVHIITEPGVGYRFASENYPQS
;
A
#
# COMPACT_ATOMS: atom_id res chain seq x y z
N MET A 1 23.24 -2.79 -9.86
CA MET A 1 21.97 -2.64 -9.11
C MET A 1 20.88 -2.46 -10.15
N ASN A 2 19.83 -3.30 -10.12
CA ASN A 2 18.71 -3.13 -11.05
C ASN A 2 17.99 -1.83 -10.69
N GLN A 3 17.76 -0.96 -11.66
CA GLN A 3 17.00 0.28 -11.45
C GLN A 3 15.54 -0.08 -11.20
N SER A 4 14.90 0.55 -10.18
CA SER A 4 13.47 0.32 -9.95
C SER A 4 12.66 0.87 -11.12
N ARG A 5 11.73 0.08 -11.61
CA ARG A 5 10.86 0.36 -12.76
C ARG A 5 9.57 1.00 -12.28
N ILE A 6 9.28 2.18 -12.78
CA ILE A 6 8.09 2.96 -12.41
C ILE A 6 7.23 3.13 -13.66
N LEU A 7 5.95 2.77 -13.57
CA LEU A 7 4.96 3.03 -14.61
C LEU A 7 4.13 4.25 -14.20
N LEU A 8 4.24 5.32 -15.00
CA LEU A 8 3.38 6.51 -14.90
C LEU A 8 2.17 6.30 -15.82
N ILE A 9 0.97 6.52 -15.31
CA ILE A 9 -0.29 6.31 -16.05
C ILE A 9 -1.12 7.57 -15.98
N GLY A 10 -1.58 8.07 -17.13
CA GLY A 10 -2.40 9.27 -17.24
C GLY A 10 -2.33 9.88 -18.62
N ASP A 11 -3.21 10.81 -18.93
CA ASP A 11 -3.33 11.44 -20.24
C ASP A 11 -2.91 12.93 -20.26
N GLU A 12 -2.40 13.48 -19.12
CA GLU A 12 -1.89 14.83 -19.04
C GLU A 12 -0.37 14.94 -19.34
N PRO A 13 0.04 15.36 -20.56
CA PRO A 13 1.45 15.29 -20.97
C PRO A 13 2.39 16.14 -20.13
N ASN A 14 1.92 17.27 -19.58
CA ASN A 14 2.76 18.18 -18.79
C ASN A 14 3.11 17.59 -17.42
N ILE A 15 2.14 16.97 -16.77
CA ILE A 15 2.33 16.30 -15.48
C ILE A 15 3.27 15.11 -15.68
N LEU A 16 2.96 14.21 -16.62
CA LEU A 16 3.76 13.03 -16.91
C LEU A 16 5.21 13.36 -17.27
N ARG A 17 5.42 14.38 -18.11
CA ARG A 17 6.77 14.85 -18.47
C ARG A 17 7.54 15.37 -17.26
N THR A 18 6.87 16.12 -16.38
CA THR A 18 7.49 16.67 -15.16
C THR A 18 7.86 15.55 -14.18
N LEU A 19 6.95 14.63 -13.94
CA LEU A 19 7.20 13.48 -13.06
C LEU A 19 8.32 12.59 -13.62
N ARG A 20 8.25 12.23 -14.92
CA ARG A 20 9.27 11.43 -15.57
C ARG A 20 10.66 12.05 -15.46
N ARG A 21 10.80 13.34 -15.77
CA ARG A 21 12.10 14.05 -15.68
C ARG A 21 12.69 13.95 -14.26
N ASN A 22 11.85 14.18 -13.24
CA ASN A 22 12.29 14.14 -11.85
C ASN A 22 12.64 12.72 -11.37
N LEU A 23 11.96 11.70 -11.85
CA LEU A 23 12.24 10.31 -11.51
C LEU A 23 13.50 9.81 -12.23
N VAL A 24 13.61 10.03 -13.54
CA VAL A 24 14.79 9.63 -14.34
C VAL A 24 16.07 10.28 -13.82
N SER A 25 16.03 11.59 -13.44
CA SER A 25 17.20 12.26 -12.87
C SER A 25 17.68 11.67 -11.54
N ARG A 26 16.87 10.80 -10.91
CA ARG A 26 17.19 10.06 -9.67
C ARG A 26 17.51 8.60 -9.90
N GLY A 27 17.65 8.20 -11.16
CA GLY A 27 18.09 6.87 -11.54
C GLY A 27 16.97 5.82 -11.58
N TYR A 28 15.70 6.22 -11.63
CA TYR A 28 14.59 5.31 -11.88
C TYR A 28 14.41 5.03 -13.38
N ASP A 29 14.02 3.82 -13.71
CA ASP A 29 13.57 3.46 -15.05
C ASP A 29 12.06 3.77 -15.16
N VAL A 30 11.66 4.61 -16.14
CA VAL A 30 10.31 5.16 -16.16
C VAL A 30 9.65 4.95 -17.51
N SER A 31 8.60 4.14 -17.52
CA SER A 31 7.65 3.96 -18.62
C SER A 31 6.42 4.84 -18.41
N ILE A 32 5.73 5.18 -19.48
CA ILE A 32 4.49 5.96 -19.48
C ILE A 32 3.44 5.18 -20.23
N ALA A 33 2.22 5.16 -19.71
CA ALA A 33 1.01 4.70 -20.38
C ALA A 33 -0.02 5.84 -20.42
N LEU A 34 -0.66 6.05 -21.54
CA LEU A 34 -1.59 7.16 -21.75
C LEU A 34 -3.05 6.77 -21.53
N ASP A 35 -3.33 5.48 -21.51
CA ASP A 35 -4.66 4.91 -21.33
C ASP A 35 -4.61 3.58 -20.54
N ASP A 36 -5.76 2.97 -20.38
CA ASP A 36 -5.92 1.69 -19.68
C ASP A 36 -5.26 0.54 -20.43
N VAL A 37 -5.47 0.43 -21.75
CA VAL A 37 -4.94 -0.68 -22.57
C VAL A 37 -3.41 -0.69 -22.53
N GLU A 38 -2.79 0.46 -22.80
CA GLU A 38 -1.33 0.61 -22.76
C GLU A 38 -0.77 0.29 -21.36
N SER A 39 -1.50 0.69 -20.30
CA SER A 39 -1.08 0.42 -18.92
C SER A 39 -1.04 -1.07 -18.60
N TYR A 40 -2.00 -1.85 -19.09
CA TYR A 40 -2.06 -3.29 -18.88
C TYR A 40 -0.96 -4.01 -19.69
N GLU A 41 -0.79 -3.66 -20.97
CA GLU A 41 0.23 -4.23 -21.83
C GLU A 41 1.65 -4.01 -21.27
N ILE A 42 1.96 -2.79 -20.84
CA ILE A 42 3.26 -2.47 -20.23
C ILE A 42 3.44 -3.23 -18.91
N THR A 43 2.37 -3.35 -18.10
CA THR A 43 2.44 -4.07 -16.82
C THR A 43 2.83 -5.53 -17.02
N GLU A 44 2.29 -6.20 -18.05
CA GLU A 44 2.67 -7.58 -18.37
C GLU A 44 4.10 -7.70 -18.89
N GLN A 45 4.57 -6.74 -19.66
CA GLN A 45 5.91 -6.77 -20.28
C GLN A 45 7.04 -6.51 -19.29
N ILE A 46 6.89 -5.50 -18.43
CA ILE A 46 8.01 -5.02 -17.59
C ILE A 46 7.86 -5.34 -16.09
N THR A 47 6.70 -5.77 -15.63
CA THR A 47 6.42 -5.95 -14.18
C THR A 47 6.94 -4.78 -13.34
N PRO A 48 6.23 -3.63 -13.31
CA PRO A 48 6.67 -2.43 -12.61
C PRO A 48 6.89 -2.66 -11.11
N ASP A 49 7.83 -1.94 -10.52
CA ASP A 49 8.07 -1.93 -9.07
C ASP A 49 7.20 -0.91 -8.34
N LEU A 50 6.62 0.05 -9.09
CA LEU A 50 5.70 1.06 -8.60
C LEU A 50 4.81 1.56 -9.74
N PHE A 51 3.51 1.70 -9.45
CA PHE A 51 2.57 2.43 -10.27
C PHE A 51 2.36 3.84 -9.73
N VAL A 52 2.28 4.83 -10.64
CA VAL A 52 1.83 6.19 -10.34
C VAL A 52 0.69 6.48 -11.30
N LEU A 53 -0.52 6.47 -10.79
CA LEU A 53 -1.75 6.58 -11.56
C LEU A 53 -2.40 7.95 -11.33
N ASN A 54 -2.54 8.75 -12.37
CA ASN A 54 -3.41 9.93 -12.36
C ASN A 54 -4.87 9.46 -12.57
N LEU A 55 -5.78 9.82 -11.67
CA LEU A 55 -7.21 9.51 -11.83
C LEU A 55 -7.94 10.46 -12.78
N ASP A 56 -7.40 11.67 -12.97
CA ASP A 56 -8.07 12.77 -13.68
C ASP A 56 -7.83 12.63 -15.20
N PHE A 57 -8.44 11.62 -15.82
CA PHE A 57 -8.40 11.47 -17.26
C PHE A 57 -9.32 12.47 -17.94
N THR A 58 -8.87 13.05 -19.05
CA THR A 58 -9.67 13.99 -19.87
C THR A 58 -10.69 13.26 -20.76
N ASP A 59 -10.40 12.03 -21.16
CA ASP A 59 -11.36 11.17 -21.84
C ASP A 59 -12.34 10.56 -20.85
N VAL A 60 -13.61 11.01 -20.90
CA VAL A 60 -14.71 10.50 -20.07
C VAL A 60 -14.99 8.99 -20.20
N LYS A 61 -14.40 8.30 -21.17
CA LYS A 61 -14.52 6.86 -21.32
C LYS A 61 -13.52 6.08 -20.47
N VAL A 62 -12.49 6.75 -19.98
CA VAL A 62 -11.44 6.15 -19.14
C VAL A 62 -11.73 6.47 -17.69
N ASP A 63 -12.01 5.45 -16.89
CA ASP A 63 -12.19 5.59 -15.45
C ASP A 63 -10.88 5.18 -14.73
N GLY A 64 -10.23 6.16 -14.10
CA GLY A 64 -9.00 5.92 -13.34
C GLY A 64 -9.17 4.95 -12.16
N LEU A 65 -10.37 4.87 -11.56
CA LEU A 65 -10.67 3.90 -10.51
C LEU A 65 -10.75 2.48 -11.06
N ASP A 66 -11.30 2.31 -12.26
CA ASP A 66 -11.32 1.00 -12.94
C ASP A 66 -9.90 0.53 -13.27
N ILE A 67 -9.04 1.44 -13.72
CA ILE A 67 -7.61 1.14 -13.95
C ILE A 67 -6.94 0.70 -12.64
N CYS A 68 -7.17 1.42 -11.54
CA CYS A 68 -6.66 1.07 -10.22
C CYS A 68 -7.04 -0.38 -9.84
N ALA A 69 -8.32 -0.72 -9.94
CA ALA A 69 -8.85 -2.03 -9.61
C ALA A 69 -8.27 -3.15 -10.49
N GLN A 70 -8.12 -2.91 -11.80
CA GLN A 70 -7.56 -3.91 -12.73
C GLN A 70 -6.06 -4.12 -12.52
N LEU A 71 -5.28 -3.05 -12.36
CA LEU A 71 -3.85 -3.16 -12.07
C LEU A 71 -3.60 -3.93 -10.76
N ARG A 72 -4.45 -3.75 -9.75
CA ARG A 72 -4.34 -4.50 -8.49
C ARG A 72 -4.61 -5.99 -8.66
N LYS A 73 -5.50 -6.39 -9.58
CA LYS A 73 -5.69 -7.82 -9.92
C LYS A 73 -4.45 -8.41 -10.61
N MET A 74 -3.77 -7.61 -11.44
CA MET A 74 -2.59 -8.04 -12.19
C MET A 74 -1.31 -8.04 -11.37
N SER A 75 -1.16 -7.12 -10.40
CA SER A 75 0.09 -6.90 -9.68
C SER A 75 -0.10 -6.55 -8.21
N GLN A 76 0.87 -6.96 -7.37
CA GLN A 76 0.98 -6.56 -5.98
C GLN A 76 1.93 -5.36 -5.76
N SER A 77 2.53 -4.84 -6.83
CA SER A 77 3.40 -3.66 -6.74
C SER A 77 2.66 -2.47 -6.15
N PRO A 78 3.32 -1.65 -5.33
CA PRO A 78 2.68 -0.49 -4.73
C PRO A 78 2.15 0.48 -5.79
N MET A 79 1.06 1.18 -5.45
CA MET A 79 0.40 2.14 -6.31
C MET A 79 0.16 3.46 -5.59
N ILE A 80 0.69 4.54 -6.14
CA ILE A 80 0.42 5.91 -5.70
C ILE A 80 -0.58 6.52 -6.68
N VAL A 81 -1.70 6.96 -6.16
CA VAL A 81 -2.73 7.65 -6.93
C VAL A 81 -2.54 9.15 -6.83
N LEU A 82 -2.67 9.85 -7.95
CA LEU A 82 -2.66 11.31 -8.05
C LEU A 82 -4.04 11.79 -8.51
N SER A 83 -4.54 12.88 -7.93
CA SER A 83 -5.78 13.53 -8.40
C SER A 83 -5.86 14.97 -7.94
N THR A 84 -6.56 15.83 -8.69
CA THR A 84 -6.94 17.19 -8.26
C THR A 84 -8.08 17.17 -7.24
N ILE A 85 -8.80 16.06 -7.14
CA ILE A 85 -9.95 15.92 -6.25
C ILE A 85 -9.47 15.50 -4.86
N GLY A 86 -9.67 16.37 -3.89
CA GLY A 86 -9.30 16.12 -2.49
C GLY A 86 -10.41 15.55 -1.63
N GLU A 87 -11.55 15.16 -2.21
CA GLU A 87 -12.68 14.62 -1.48
C GLU A 87 -12.36 13.30 -0.79
N GLU A 88 -12.76 13.16 0.46
CA GLU A 88 -12.49 12.00 1.30
C GLU A 88 -13.06 10.71 0.68
N ASN A 89 -14.26 10.77 0.11
CA ASN A 89 -14.89 9.60 -0.52
C ASN A 89 -14.07 9.03 -1.68
N LEU A 90 -13.51 9.88 -2.55
CA LEU A 90 -12.68 9.42 -3.67
C LEU A 90 -11.36 8.81 -3.20
N LYS A 91 -10.76 9.39 -2.16
CA LYS A 91 -9.56 8.83 -1.53
C LYS A 91 -9.83 7.43 -0.97
N ILE A 92 -10.93 7.28 -0.22
CA ILE A 92 -11.35 5.99 0.34
C ILE A 92 -11.58 4.98 -0.78
N GLN A 93 -12.33 5.35 -1.84
CA GLN A 93 -12.59 4.46 -2.97
C GLN A 93 -11.30 4.00 -3.65
N ALA A 94 -10.36 4.92 -3.93
CA ALA A 94 -9.08 4.55 -4.55
C ALA A 94 -8.27 3.59 -3.66
N LEU A 95 -8.23 3.82 -2.35
CA LEU A 95 -7.55 2.94 -1.41
C LEU A 95 -8.26 1.57 -1.31
N ASP A 96 -9.59 1.53 -1.27
CA ASP A 96 -10.37 0.28 -1.25
C ASP A 96 -10.16 -0.56 -2.53
N LEU A 97 -9.97 0.09 -3.66
CA LEU A 97 -9.65 -0.55 -4.92
C LEU A 97 -8.18 -0.99 -5.03
N GLY A 98 -7.36 -0.67 -4.03
CA GLY A 98 -6.01 -1.21 -3.89
C GLY A 98 -4.88 -0.20 -4.08
N ALA A 99 -5.14 1.10 -4.11
CA ALA A 99 -4.07 2.09 -4.00
C ALA A 99 -3.37 2.00 -2.63
N ASP A 100 -2.06 2.19 -2.60
CA ASP A 100 -1.26 2.20 -1.36
C ASP A 100 -1.08 3.60 -0.80
N ASP A 101 -1.30 4.62 -1.62
CA ASP A 101 -1.21 6.04 -1.23
C ASP A 101 -2.03 6.91 -2.19
N TYR A 102 -2.47 8.06 -1.70
CA TYR A 102 -3.23 9.04 -2.49
C TYR A 102 -2.64 10.43 -2.26
N LEU A 103 -2.31 11.13 -3.34
CA LEU A 103 -1.69 12.44 -3.30
C LEU A 103 -2.53 13.47 -4.07
N VAL A 104 -2.99 14.50 -3.35
CA VAL A 104 -3.83 15.55 -3.94
C VAL A 104 -2.95 16.59 -4.64
N MET A 105 -3.29 16.92 -5.87
CA MET A 105 -2.66 18.00 -6.63
C MET A 105 -3.28 19.36 -6.29
N PRO A 106 -2.48 20.46 -6.23
CA PRO A 106 -1.04 20.48 -6.41
C PRO A 106 -0.26 20.01 -5.17
N PHE A 107 0.84 19.28 -5.39
CA PHE A 107 1.75 18.80 -4.35
C PHE A 107 3.19 19.30 -4.60
N SER A 108 4.03 19.26 -3.58
CA SER A 108 5.45 19.51 -3.76
C SER A 108 6.15 18.31 -4.38
N MET A 109 7.12 18.54 -5.27
CA MET A 109 7.92 17.46 -5.84
C MET A 109 8.69 16.66 -4.77
N GLU A 110 9.05 17.32 -3.67
CA GLU A 110 9.73 16.67 -2.55
C GLU A 110 8.81 15.67 -1.84
N GLU A 111 7.54 16.04 -1.63
CA GLU A 111 6.52 15.15 -1.06
C GLU A 111 6.29 13.93 -1.95
N PHE A 112 6.04 14.15 -3.25
CA PHE A 112 5.88 13.06 -4.22
C PHE A 112 7.05 12.08 -4.17
N LEU A 113 8.28 12.60 -4.24
CA LEU A 113 9.47 11.75 -4.21
C LEU A 113 9.70 11.05 -2.86
N ALA A 114 9.28 11.64 -1.76
CA ALA A 114 9.31 10.98 -0.45
C ALA A 114 8.37 9.77 -0.41
N ARG A 115 7.16 9.90 -0.98
CA ARG A 115 6.18 8.80 -1.12
C ARG A 115 6.70 7.71 -2.04
N VAL A 116 7.27 8.06 -3.20
CA VAL A 116 7.91 7.10 -4.11
C VAL A 116 9.00 6.29 -3.39
N ARG A 117 9.93 6.97 -2.69
CA ARG A 117 10.99 6.27 -1.93
C ARG A 117 10.41 5.36 -0.85
N SER A 118 9.37 5.80 -0.14
CA SER A 118 8.73 5.00 0.89
C SER A 118 8.06 3.75 0.31
N ALA A 119 7.31 3.90 -0.80
CA ALA A 119 6.65 2.79 -1.48
C ALA A 119 7.66 1.77 -2.00
N LEU A 120 8.72 2.21 -2.70
CA LEU A 120 9.77 1.33 -3.23
C LEU A 120 10.57 0.64 -2.12
N ARG A 121 10.83 1.30 -0.99
CA ARG A 121 11.48 0.68 0.17
C ARG A 121 10.62 -0.45 0.75
N ARG A 122 9.31 -0.26 0.90
CA ARG A 122 8.38 -1.32 1.32
C ARG A 122 8.36 -2.47 0.31
N TRP A 123 8.35 -2.13 -0.99
CA TRP A 123 8.37 -3.12 -2.06
C TRP A 123 9.63 -3.97 -2.05
N ALA A 124 10.81 -3.34 -2.01
CA ALA A 124 12.08 -4.04 -1.91
C ALA A 124 12.14 -4.93 -0.66
N ALA A 125 11.67 -4.39 0.45
CA ALA A 125 11.55 -5.16 1.67
C ALA A 125 10.53 -6.31 1.53
N TYR A 126 9.39 -6.14 0.86
CA TYR A 126 8.40 -7.18 0.57
C TYR A 126 8.94 -8.26 -0.38
N ARG A 127 9.83 -7.95 -1.32
CA ARG A 127 10.46 -8.90 -2.25
C ARG A 127 11.64 -9.67 -1.65
N GLY A 128 12.03 -9.40 -0.42
CA GLY A 128 13.17 -10.04 0.22
C GLY A 128 14.53 -9.53 -0.26
N GLU A 129 14.58 -8.42 -1.01
CA GLU A 129 15.81 -7.81 -1.51
C GLU A 129 16.60 -7.08 -0.40
N ALA A 130 15.96 -6.79 0.72
CA ALA A 130 16.65 -6.32 1.93
C ALA A 130 17.17 -7.55 2.68
N SER A 131 18.48 -7.81 2.55
CA SER A 131 19.17 -8.91 3.22
C SER A 131 18.99 -8.82 4.75
N HIS A 132 18.04 -9.57 5.27
CA HIS A 132 17.96 -9.89 6.68
C HIS A 132 18.53 -11.30 6.85
N GLN A 133 19.84 -11.36 7.12
CA GLN A 133 20.43 -12.50 7.79
C GLN A 133 19.86 -12.51 9.22
N GLY A 134 18.81 -13.28 9.44
CA GLY A 134 18.18 -13.38 10.76
C GLY A 134 17.13 -14.48 10.74
N GLN A 135 17.05 -15.22 11.84
CA GLN A 135 16.15 -16.33 12.16
C GLN A 135 14.78 -16.17 11.51
N GLU A 136 14.18 -17.28 11.07
CA GLU A 136 12.77 -17.33 10.65
C GLU A 136 11.91 -16.77 11.78
N ASN A 137 11.51 -15.52 11.62
CA ASN A 137 10.65 -14.85 12.60
C ASN A 137 9.20 -15.17 12.23
N THR A 138 8.72 -16.31 12.72
CA THR A 138 7.32 -16.73 12.55
C THR A 138 6.52 -16.28 13.76
N ILE A 139 5.45 -15.54 13.54
CA ILE A 139 4.48 -15.14 14.56
C ILE A 139 3.24 -15.97 14.35
N VAL A 140 2.80 -16.68 15.39
CA VAL A 140 1.57 -17.48 15.38
C VAL A 140 0.61 -16.88 16.40
N HIS A 141 -0.63 -16.66 16.00
CA HIS A 141 -1.69 -16.17 16.87
C HIS A 141 -3.03 -16.81 16.43
N GLY A 142 -3.48 -17.81 17.18
CA GLY A 142 -4.65 -18.59 16.82
C GLY A 142 -4.47 -19.29 15.47
N ASP A 143 -5.33 -18.98 14.53
CA ASP A 143 -5.33 -19.50 13.15
C ASP A 143 -4.46 -18.71 12.18
N LEU A 144 -3.95 -17.54 12.62
CA LEU A 144 -3.10 -16.66 11.84
C LEU A 144 -1.62 -17.00 12.04
N THR A 145 -0.90 -17.21 10.94
CA THR A 145 0.55 -17.42 10.93
C THR A 145 1.21 -16.39 10.01
N ILE A 146 2.20 -15.67 10.53
CA ILE A 146 2.95 -14.64 9.78
C ILE A 146 4.40 -15.08 9.71
N HIS A 147 4.87 -15.43 8.52
CA HIS A 147 6.28 -15.71 8.23
C HIS A 147 6.95 -14.40 7.80
N ALA A 148 7.57 -13.68 8.75
CA ALA A 148 8.11 -12.36 8.50
C ALA A 148 9.21 -12.34 7.43
N THR A 149 10.10 -13.32 7.45
CA THR A 149 11.21 -13.44 6.47
C THR A 149 10.70 -13.88 5.10
N ALA A 150 9.82 -14.90 5.07
CA ALA A 150 9.21 -15.40 3.83
C ALA A 150 8.11 -14.47 3.28
N ARG A 151 7.67 -13.47 4.07
CA ARG A 151 6.58 -12.53 3.77
C ARG A 151 5.29 -13.23 3.34
N GLN A 152 5.02 -14.33 4.00
CA GLN A 152 3.84 -15.13 3.78
C GLN A 152 2.93 -15.04 5.01
N VAL A 153 1.64 -14.92 4.75
CA VAL A 153 0.61 -14.96 5.78
C VAL A 153 -0.34 -16.11 5.49
N LEU A 154 -0.61 -16.90 6.51
CA LEU A 154 -1.55 -18.02 6.44
C LEU A 154 -2.70 -17.75 7.42
N VAL A 155 -3.92 -18.01 6.97
CA VAL A 155 -5.13 -18.05 7.81
C VAL A 155 -5.72 -19.45 7.70
N HIS A 156 -5.95 -20.13 8.83
CA HIS A 156 -6.32 -21.54 8.85
C HIS A 156 -5.39 -22.44 8.00
N GLY A 157 -4.09 -22.11 7.99
CA GLY A 157 -3.08 -22.82 7.19
C GLY A 157 -3.12 -22.55 5.69
N LYS A 158 -4.02 -21.68 5.20
CA LYS A 158 -4.12 -21.30 3.78
C LYS A 158 -3.43 -19.97 3.51
N PRO A 159 -2.59 -19.87 2.47
CA PRO A 159 -1.92 -18.63 2.14
C PRO A 159 -2.90 -17.56 1.66
N ILE A 160 -2.76 -16.36 2.17
CA ILE A 160 -3.51 -15.18 1.73
C ILE A 160 -2.58 -14.17 1.05
N ARG A 161 -3.14 -13.34 0.17
CA ARG A 161 -2.38 -12.29 -0.52
C ARG A 161 -2.60 -10.94 0.15
N LEU A 162 -1.51 -10.35 0.63
CA LEU A 162 -1.49 -8.99 1.15
C LEU A 162 -0.64 -8.09 0.23
N THR A 163 -1.04 -6.83 0.11
CA THR A 163 -0.17 -5.81 -0.50
C THR A 163 1.03 -5.53 0.41
N PRO A 164 2.11 -4.91 -0.09
CA PRO A 164 3.25 -4.52 0.74
C PRO A 164 2.87 -3.62 1.91
N THR A 165 1.89 -2.74 1.72
CA THR A 165 1.38 -1.84 2.77
C THR A 165 0.59 -2.62 3.83
N GLU A 166 -0.32 -3.49 3.42
CA GLU A 166 -1.07 -4.36 4.34
C GLU A 166 -0.14 -5.29 5.12
N PHE A 167 0.81 -5.93 4.44
CA PHE A 167 1.79 -6.80 5.10
C PHE A 167 2.65 -6.02 6.11
N GLY A 168 3.14 -4.85 5.74
CA GLY A 168 3.94 -3.99 6.62
C GLY A 168 3.16 -3.57 7.87
N MET A 169 1.89 -3.23 7.70
CA MET A 169 1.00 -2.85 8.81
C MET A 169 0.71 -4.03 9.73
N LEU A 170 0.34 -5.18 9.17
CA LEU A 170 0.09 -6.40 9.94
C LEU A 170 1.33 -6.84 10.73
N LEU A 171 2.49 -6.87 10.07
CA LEU A 171 3.74 -7.27 10.71
C LEU A 171 4.12 -6.33 11.84
N TYR A 172 3.99 -5.01 11.63
CA TYR A 172 4.30 -4.03 12.69
C TYR A 172 3.40 -4.21 13.91
N LEU A 173 2.10 -4.37 13.70
CA LEU A 173 1.14 -4.63 14.78
C LEU A 173 1.45 -5.94 15.51
N ALA A 174 1.71 -7.02 14.78
CA ALA A 174 2.02 -8.33 15.34
C ALA A 174 3.34 -8.35 16.12
N GLN A 175 4.33 -7.54 15.74
CA GLN A 175 5.57 -7.35 16.53
C GLN A 175 5.35 -6.60 17.84
N GLN A 176 4.24 -5.86 17.97
CA GLN A 176 3.85 -5.13 19.18
C GLN A 176 2.70 -5.84 19.94
N ILE A 177 2.63 -7.17 19.86
CA ILE A 177 1.54 -7.98 20.45
C ILE A 177 1.16 -7.50 21.87
N GLY A 178 -0.14 -7.31 22.10
CA GLY A 178 -0.70 -6.84 23.37
C GLY A 178 -0.56 -5.33 23.65
N LYS A 179 0.30 -4.61 22.90
CA LYS A 179 0.47 -3.17 23.07
C LYS A 179 -0.48 -2.38 22.19
N VAL A 180 -0.94 -1.24 22.68
CA VAL A 180 -1.67 -0.27 21.86
C VAL A 180 -0.67 0.49 20.98
N VAL A 181 -0.85 0.43 19.69
CA VAL A 181 -0.09 1.22 18.72
C VAL A 181 -0.96 2.40 18.31
N THR A 182 -0.46 3.62 18.52
CA THR A 182 -1.21 4.82 18.17
C THR A 182 -1.34 5.01 16.67
N HIS A 183 -2.37 5.76 16.22
CA HIS A 183 -2.51 6.09 14.81
C HIS A 183 -1.24 6.71 14.22
N GLN A 184 -0.60 7.61 14.96
CA GLN A 184 0.61 8.29 14.52
C GLN A 184 1.81 7.34 14.39
N GLU A 185 2.01 6.45 15.36
CA GLU A 185 3.06 5.41 15.28
C GLU A 185 2.87 4.50 14.09
N LEU A 186 1.62 4.06 13.84
CA LEU A 186 1.32 3.17 12.72
C LEU A 186 1.54 3.89 11.37
N LEU A 187 1.07 5.13 11.22
CA LEU A 187 1.33 5.95 10.03
C LEU A 187 2.83 6.12 9.78
N ARG A 188 3.58 6.44 10.83
CA ARG A 188 5.03 6.62 10.74
C ARG A 188 5.76 5.33 10.37
N SER A 189 5.37 4.20 10.95
CA SER A 189 6.00 2.91 10.68
C SER A 189 5.78 2.46 9.23
N VAL A 190 4.58 2.68 8.70
CA VAL A 190 4.19 2.21 7.37
C VAL A 190 4.62 3.21 6.29
N TRP A 191 4.29 4.49 6.42
CA TRP A 191 4.58 5.49 5.37
C TRP A 191 5.85 6.31 5.61
N GLY A 192 6.38 6.34 6.84
CA GLY A 192 7.67 6.97 7.17
C GLY A 192 7.64 8.49 7.29
N PHE A 193 6.47 9.10 7.35
CA PHE A 193 6.30 10.53 7.56
C PHE A 193 5.14 10.83 8.53
N GLU A 194 5.22 11.96 9.21
CA GLU A 194 4.14 12.46 10.07
C GLU A 194 3.13 13.17 9.17
N SER A 195 2.06 12.46 8.76
CA SER A 195 0.96 13.06 8.03
C SER A 195 -0.16 13.37 9.00
N GLY A 196 -0.47 14.64 9.16
CA GLY A 196 -1.41 15.11 10.17
C GLY A 196 -2.86 14.64 10.01
N ASP A 197 -3.29 14.16 8.85
CA ASP A 197 -4.71 13.96 8.55
C ASP A 197 -5.04 12.68 7.76
N GLN A 198 -4.23 11.64 7.91
CA GLN A 198 -4.42 10.38 7.16
C GLN A 198 -4.96 9.23 8.04
N ARG A 199 -5.74 9.55 9.08
CA ARG A 199 -6.39 8.53 9.91
C ARG A 199 -7.38 7.69 9.11
N GLU A 200 -8.00 8.28 8.08
CA GLU A 200 -8.89 7.60 7.15
C GLU A 200 -8.17 6.46 6.43
N TYR A 201 -6.92 6.68 6.01
CA TYR A 201 -6.10 5.63 5.37
C TYR A 201 -5.94 4.42 6.27
N LEU A 202 -5.63 4.65 7.57
CA LEU A 202 -5.51 3.55 8.52
C LEU A 202 -6.80 2.76 8.65
N ARG A 203 -7.96 3.44 8.67
CA ARG A 203 -9.26 2.76 8.77
C ARG A 203 -9.51 1.87 7.57
N VAL A 204 -9.21 2.36 6.36
CA VAL A 204 -9.35 1.57 5.12
C VAL A 204 -8.46 0.34 5.17
N PHE A 205 -7.16 0.50 5.42
CA PHE A 205 -6.22 -0.63 5.45
C PHE A 205 -6.50 -1.62 6.59
N ILE A 206 -6.92 -1.15 7.76
CA ILE A 206 -7.34 -2.03 8.85
C ILE A 206 -8.61 -2.80 8.47
N SER A 207 -9.57 -2.15 7.80
CA SER A 207 -10.77 -2.82 7.29
C SER A 207 -10.40 -3.90 6.28
N GLN A 208 -9.54 -3.59 5.30
CA GLN A 208 -9.07 -4.55 4.30
C GLN A 208 -8.31 -5.72 4.94
N LEU A 209 -7.43 -5.45 5.91
CA LEU A 209 -6.74 -6.49 6.65
C LEU A 209 -7.73 -7.41 7.35
N ARG A 210 -8.70 -6.85 8.09
CA ARG A 210 -9.71 -7.64 8.79
C ARG A 210 -10.48 -8.54 7.83
N HIS A 211 -10.90 -8.05 6.66
CA HIS A 211 -11.57 -8.87 5.66
C HIS A 211 -10.72 -10.04 5.14
N LYS A 212 -9.41 -9.95 5.28
CA LYS A 212 -8.48 -11.00 4.82
C LYS A 212 -8.03 -11.96 5.91
N ILE A 213 -7.99 -11.50 7.19
CA ILE A 213 -7.40 -12.28 8.29
C ILE A 213 -8.39 -12.66 9.39
N GLU A 214 -9.55 -12.04 9.49
CA GLU A 214 -10.56 -12.31 10.50
C GLU A 214 -11.69 -13.17 9.91
N ASP A 215 -12.23 -14.12 10.68
CA ASP A 215 -13.43 -14.85 10.29
C ASP A 215 -14.66 -13.95 10.25
N ASP A 216 -14.75 -13.00 11.19
CA ASP A 216 -15.76 -11.95 11.21
C ASP A 216 -15.09 -10.57 11.37
N PRO A 217 -14.99 -9.78 10.28
CA PRO A 217 -14.37 -8.45 10.32
C PRO A 217 -15.03 -7.46 11.27
N LEU A 218 -16.32 -7.69 11.65
CA LEU A 218 -17.06 -6.84 12.57
C LEU A 218 -16.76 -7.18 14.04
N HIS A 219 -16.36 -8.43 14.31
CA HIS A 219 -15.95 -8.91 15.63
C HIS A 219 -14.50 -9.44 15.58
N PRO A 220 -13.52 -8.55 15.34
CA PRO A 220 -12.15 -8.95 15.10
C PRO A 220 -11.49 -9.54 16.35
N VAL A 221 -10.71 -10.61 16.15
CA VAL A 221 -9.96 -11.28 17.23
C VAL A 221 -8.45 -11.02 17.15
N HIS A 222 -7.92 -10.62 15.99
CA HIS A 222 -6.50 -10.33 15.80
C HIS A 222 -6.19 -8.84 15.93
N ILE A 223 -6.93 -7.98 15.21
CA ILE A 223 -6.69 -6.53 15.21
C ILE A 223 -7.84 -5.81 15.92
N ILE A 224 -7.61 -5.40 17.16
CA ILE A 224 -8.60 -4.72 18.00
C ILE A 224 -8.47 -3.21 17.83
N THR A 225 -9.62 -2.50 17.78
CA THR A 225 -9.63 -1.04 17.78
C THR A 225 -9.59 -0.52 19.21
N GLU A 226 -8.67 0.41 19.50
CA GLU A 226 -8.64 1.19 20.73
C GLU A 226 -9.21 2.58 20.45
N PRO A 227 -10.47 2.85 20.83
CA PRO A 227 -11.18 4.06 20.43
C PRO A 227 -10.42 5.34 20.75
N GLY A 228 -10.24 6.20 19.76
CA GLY A 228 -9.54 7.49 19.89
C GLY A 228 -8.02 7.39 19.96
N VAL A 229 -7.42 6.21 20.12
CA VAL A 229 -5.98 5.99 20.32
C VAL A 229 -5.33 5.35 19.10
N GLY A 230 -5.80 4.17 18.67
CA GLY A 230 -5.16 3.41 17.61
C GLY A 230 -5.65 1.97 17.54
N TYR A 231 -4.72 1.05 17.37
CA TYR A 231 -5.00 -0.38 17.19
C TYR A 231 -4.07 -1.22 18.06
N ARG A 232 -4.51 -2.42 18.38
CA ARG A 232 -3.74 -3.42 19.11
C ARG A 232 -3.82 -4.76 18.40
N PHE A 233 -2.70 -5.43 18.26
CA PHE A 233 -2.70 -6.85 17.95
C PHE A 233 -2.96 -7.61 19.24
N ALA A 234 -4.01 -8.42 19.28
CA ALA A 234 -4.44 -9.12 20.49
C ALA A 234 -3.33 -10.05 21.01
N SER A 235 -3.27 -10.23 22.33
CA SER A 235 -2.49 -11.30 22.95
C SER A 235 -3.39 -12.52 23.15
N GLU A 236 -2.84 -13.72 23.21
CA GLU A 236 -3.58 -14.98 23.39
C GLU A 236 -4.54 -14.98 24.61
N ASN A 237 -4.31 -14.09 25.57
CA ASN A 237 -5.11 -13.95 26.81
C ASN A 237 -6.08 -12.77 26.78
N TYR A 238 -6.39 -12.20 25.62
CA TYR A 238 -7.32 -11.06 25.57
C TYR A 238 -8.76 -11.57 25.75
N PRO A 239 -9.50 -11.11 26.79
CA PRO A 239 -10.88 -11.54 27.02
C PRO A 239 -11.73 -11.07 25.85
N GLN A 240 -12.37 -12.02 25.17
CA GLN A 240 -13.43 -11.73 24.21
C GLN A 240 -14.65 -11.24 25.01
N SER A 241 -14.96 -9.97 24.90
CA SER A 241 -16.13 -9.33 25.53
C SER A 241 -17.35 -9.41 24.62
#